data_ec4a86daf03557a64155f9df8f6530af
#
_entry.id   ec4a86daf03557a64155f9df8f6530af
#
_cell.length_a   1.000
_cell.length_b   1.000
_cell.length_c   1.000
_cell.angle_alpha   90.00
_cell.angle_beta   90.00
_cell.angle_gamma   90.00
#
_symmetry.space_group_name_H-M   'P 1'
#
loop_
_entity.id
_entity.type
_entity.pdbx_description
1 polymer ?
#
loop_
_entity_poly.entity_id
_entity_poly.type
_entity_poly.pdbx_seq_one_letter_code
_entity_poly.pdbx_strand_id
1 'polypeptide(L)'
;MINNTKVMQRSDLPFIGITQEEALYYFNGEKSIEETAAAIRNKIDEMPNAKNAQPDMDVIINIGDFSVSLYEGEQEILGKLDKMGLLYEKVEDSDNKKYNYYYNVGDGEAQFIQVYFLEKECVRIRISSNETFAHTSRGIYSGNTYSQMVEQYGDSYEKHTYIGKERYTIYRYALGECFHEFGIPGETTGEIYNVDVYVSGQMPIYDYGEEIVED
;
A
#
# COMPACT_ATOMS: atom_id res chain seq x y z
N MET A 1 -31.27 24.53 -0.42
CA MET A 1 -30.68 23.60 -1.40
C MET A 1 -29.17 23.79 -1.32
N ILE A 2 -28.51 22.96 -0.54
CA ILE A 2 -27.03 22.99 -0.42
C ILE A 2 -26.51 21.93 -1.39
N ASN A 3 -26.11 22.39 -2.56
CA ASN A 3 -25.43 21.58 -3.56
C ASN A 3 -23.94 21.61 -3.24
N ASN A 4 -23.54 20.92 -2.20
CA ASN A 4 -22.12 20.66 -1.90
C ASN A 4 -21.93 19.18 -1.70
N THR A 5 -22.20 18.42 -2.74
CA THR A 5 -21.54 17.14 -2.91
C THR A 5 -20.09 17.45 -3.31
N LYS A 6 -19.29 17.81 -2.32
CA LYS A 6 -17.85 17.73 -2.49
C LYS A 6 -17.57 16.25 -2.75
N VAL A 7 -17.24 15.93 -3.98
CA VAL A 7 -16.63 14.63 -4.28
C VAL A 7 -15.49 14.50 -3.30
N MET A 8 -15.52 13.47 -2.44
CA MET A 8 -14.41 13.17 -1.53
C MET A 8 -13.15 13.18 -2.38
N GLN A 9 -12.21 14.03 -2.01
CA GLN A 9 -10.91 14.02 -2.65
C GLN A 9 -10.25 12.68 -2.30
N ARG A 10 -9.40 12.14 -3.17
CA ARG A 10 -8.71 10.85 -2.97
C ARG A 10 -7.89 10.77 -1.68
N SER A 11 -7.38 11.90 -1.20
CA SER A 11 -6.76 12.03 0.11
C SER A 11 -7.62 11.53 1.28
N ASP A 12 -8.94 11.42 1.07
CA ASP A 12 -9.86 10.97 2.12
C ASP A 12 -10.08 9.45 2.10
N LEU A 13 -9.52 8.74 1.12
CA LEU A 13 -9.68 7.29 0.93
C LEU A 13 -9.03 6.39 2.01
N PRO A 14 -7.87 6.73 2.62
CA PRO A 14 -7.28 5.94 3.70
C PRO A 14 -8.25 5.60 4.83
N PHE A 15 -9.24 6.43 5.01
CA PHE A 15 -10.13 6.38 6.14
C PHE A 15 -11.56 5.96 5.78
N ILE A 16 -11.77 5.41 4.57
CA ILE A 16 -13.12 5.04 4.10
C ILE A 16 -13.83 4.10 5.09
N GLY A 17 -13.14 3.09 5.63
CA GLY A 17 -13.73 2.18 6.61
C GLY A 17 -14.19 2.90 7.86
N ILE A 18 -13.31 3.73 8.42
CA ILE A 18 -13.59 4.54 9.62
C ILE A 18 -14.69 5.58 9.32
N THR A 19 -14.60 6.25 8.18
CA THR A 19 -15.59 7.27 7.78
C THR A 19 -16.94 6.66 7.49
N GLN A 20 -17.02 5.47 6.91
CA GLN A 20 -18.28 4.77 6.67
C GLN A 20 -18.98 4.37 7.97
N GLU A 21 -18.25 3.78 8.92
CA GLU A 21 -18.78 3.40 10.23
C GLU A 21 -19.32 4.62 10.98
N GLU A 22 -18.52 5.68 11.10
CA GLU A 22 -18.91 6.89 11.80
C GLU A 22 -20.03 7.66 11.07
N ALA A 23 -20.03 7.65 9.74
CA ALA A 23 -21.08 8.27 8.95
C ALA A 23 -22.44 7.59 9.16
N LEU A 24 -22.49 6.29 9.43
CA LEU A 24 -23.74 5.59 9.78
C LEU A 24 -24.38 6.18 11.04
N TYR A 25 -23.58 6.49 12.09
CA TYR A 25 -24.11 7.12 13.31
C TYR A 25 -24.70 8.52 13.03
N TYR A 26 -24.07 9.28 12.13
CA TYR A 26 -24.61 10.57 11.68
C TYR A 26 -25.92 10.41 10.91
N PHE A 27 -25.97 9.51 9.93
CA PHE A 27 -27.17 9.27 9.11
C PHE A 27 -28.33 8.70 9.92
N ASN A 28 -28.04 7.95 10.96
CA ASN A 28 -29.04 7.43 11.89
C ASN A 28 -29.50 8.47 12.93
N GLY A 29 -28.92 9.66 12.94
CA GLY A 29 -29.24 10.73 13.89
C GLY A 29 -28.70 10.47 15.30
N GLU A 30 -27.72 9.58 15.45
CA GLU A 30 -27.11 9.22 16.72
C GLU A 30 -25.97 10.16 17.13
N LYS A 31 -25.32 10.80 16.13
CA LYS A 31 -24.23 11.79 16.30
C LYS A 31 -24.48 13.02 15.47
N SER A 32 -24.04 14.17 15.94
CA SER A 32 -23.95 15.40 15.14
C SER A 32 -22.78 15.33 14.16
N ILE A 33 -22.72 16.28 13.21
CA ILE A 33 -21.59 16.41 12.28
C ILE A 33 -20.28 16.61 13.06
N GLU A 34 -20.28 17.45 14.09
CA GLU A 34 -19.13 17.75 14.90
C GLU A 34 -18.64 16.54 15.69
N GLU A 35 -19.57 15.78 16.30
CA GLU A 35 -19.26 14.54 17.02
C GLU A 35 -18.72 13.46 16.08
N THR A 36 -19.30 13.33 14.89
CA THR A 36 -18.84 12.39 13.87
C THR A 36 -17.43 12.77 13.38
N ALA A 37 -17.19 14.04 13.11
CA ALA A 37 -15.87 14.51 12.69
C ALA A 37 -14.81 14.33 13.79
N ALA A 38 -15.17 14.55 15.06
CA ALA A 38 -14.28 14.31 16.18
C ALA A 38 -13.97 12.81 16.36
N ALA A 39 -14.98 11.95 16.24
CA ALA A 39 -14.80 10.50 16.34
C ALA A 39 -13.90 9.96 15.21
N ILE A 40 -14.06 10.44 13.99
CA ILE A 40 -13.18 10.10 12.85
C ILE A 40 -11.75 10.52 13.15
N ARG A 41 -11.52 11.76 13.60
CA ARG A 41 -10.16 12.23 13.92
C ARG A 41 -9.52 11.39 15.01
N ASN A 42 -10.23 11.11 16.10
CA ASN A 42 -9.71 10.30 17.18
C ASN A 42 -9.32 8.89 16.71
N LYS A 43 -10.15 8.24 15.89
CA LYS A 43 -9.83 6.93 15.32
C LYS A 43 -8.60 6.99 14.39
N ILE A 44 -8.44 8.07 13.62
CA ILE A 44 -7.26 8.32 12.80
C ILE A 44 -6.01 8.49 13.67
N ASP A 45 -6.11 9.28 14.73
CA ASP A 45 -5.00 9.54 15.65
C ASP A 45 -4.60 8.30 16.47
N GLU A 46 -5.53 7.36 16.64
CA GLU A 46 -5.30 6.07 17.29
C GLU A 46 -4.70 5.00 16.35
N MET A 47 -4.70 5.24 15.03
CA MET A 47 -4.11 4.28 14.09
C MET A 47 -2.59 4.15 14.30
N PRO A 48 -2.06 2.92 14.24
CA PRO A 48 -0.62 2.74 14.27
C PRO A 48 0.03 3.51 13.12
N ASN A 49 0.93 4.41 13.45
CA ASN A 49 1.72 5.13 12.46
C ASN A 49 3.17 4.68 12.53
N ALA A 50 3.81 4.57 11.38
CA ALA A 50 5.23 4.29 11.33
C ALA A 50 6.04 5.43 11.98
N LYS A 51 7.17 5.05 12.54
CA LYS A 51 8.14 5.99 13.09
C LYS A 51 8.50 7.06 12.05
N ASN A 52 8.38 8.33 12.43
CA ASN A 52 8.75 9.47 11.60
C ASN A 52 8.08 9.44 10.20
N ALA A 53 6.77 9.22 10.14
CA ALA A 53 6.02 9.27 8.88
C ALA A 53 6.28 10.59 8.14
N GLN A 54 6.58 10.48 6.85
CA GLN A 54 6.85 11.59 5.93
C GLN A 54 5.93 11.46 4.72
N PRO A 55 4.68 11.93 4.79
CA PRO A 55 3.66 11.65 3.77
C PRO A 55 4.09 11.96 2.33
N ASP A 56 4.82 13.05 2.12
CA ASP A 56 5.30 13.43 0.78
C ASP A 56 6.41 12.51 0.25
N MET A 57 7.12 11.81 1.12
CA MET A 57 8.21 10.90 0.78
C MET A 57 7.76 9.45 0.77
N ASP A 58 6.87 9.08 1.68
CA ASP A 58 6.45 7.69 1.84
C ASP A 58 5.58 7.17 0.68
N VAL A 59 5.08 8.05 -0.19
CA VAL A 59 4.40 7.70 -1.43
C VAL A 59 5.37 7.36 -2.58
N ILE A 60 6.69 7.50 -2.37
CA ILE A 60 7.72 7.35 -3.40
C ILE A 60 8.38 5.97 -3.31
N ILE A 61 8.53 5.35 -4.46
CA ILE A 61 9.34 4.15 -4.67
C ILE A 61 10.50 4.52 -5.61
N ASN A 62 11.71 4.20 -5.20
CA ASN A 62 12.89 4.32 -6.05
C ASN A 62 13.08 3.05 -6.87
N ILE A 63 13.30 3.20 -8.17
CA ILE A 63 13.47 2.09 -9.12
C ILE A 63 14.67 2.43 -10.01
N GLY A 64 15.81 1.82 -9.77
CA GLY A 64 17.06 2.16 -10.44
C GLY A 64 17.39 3.66 -10.29
N ASP A 65 17.56 4.35 -11.40
CA ASP A 65 17.85 5.78 -11.43
C ASP A 65 16.59 6.66 -11.41
N PHE A 66 15.40 6.07 -11.32
CA PHE A 66 14.14 6.78 -11.34
C PHE A 66 13.41 6.68 -10.00
N SER A 67 12.50 7.61 -9.79
CA SER A 67 11.50 7.53 -8.72
C SER A 67 10.11 7.55 -9.33
N VAL A 68 9.23 6.73 -8.81
CA VAL A 68 7.80 6.71 -9.14
C VAL A 68 7.00 6.94 -7.87
N SER A 69 5.85 7.55 -8.02
CA SER A 69 5.02 7.92 -6.88
C SER A 69 3.60 7.39 -7.01
N LEU A 70 2.96 7.10 -5.90
CA LEU A 70 1.50 7.02 -5.87
C LEU A 70 0.91 8.33 -6.37
N TYR A 71 -0.24 8.27 -7.02
CA TYR A 71 -0.93 9.39 -7.70
C TYR A 71 -0.27 9.92 -8.97
N GLU A 72 0.91 9.44 -9.32
CA GLU A 72 1.54 9.78 -10.59
C GLU A 72 0.76 9.17 -11.77
N GLY A 73 0.74 9.88 -12.90
CA GLY A 73 -0.01 9.47 -14.08
C GLY A 73 0.57 8.23 -14.78
N GLU A 74 -0.32 7.39 -15.33
CA GLU A 74 0.05 6.15 -16.05
C GLU A 74 1.15 6.41 -17.09
N GLN A 75 0.97 7.40 -17.97
CA GLN A 75 1.93 7.67 -19.05
C GLN A 75 3.31 8.11 -18.53
N GLU A 76 3.34 8.83 -17.41
CA GLU A 76 4.58 9.30 -16.82
C GLU A 76 5.38 8.14 -16.23
N ILE A 77 4.73 7.28 -15.43
CA ILE A 77 5.39 6.10 -14.85
C ILE A 77 5.86 5.15 -15.94
N LEU A 78 4.98 4.81 -16.89
CA LEU A 78 5.36 3.92 -18.00
C LEU A 78 6.54 4.49 -18.79
N GLY A 79 6.54 5.80 -19.07
CA GLY A 79 7.66 6.44 -19.76
C GLY A 79 8.98 6.40 -19.00
N LYS A 80 8.96 6.36 -17.67
CA LYS A 80 10.15 6.14 -16.82
C LYS A 80 10.63 4.69 -16.91
N LEU A 81 9.72 3.73 -16.77
CA LEU A 81 10.03 2.30 -16.77
C LEU A 81 10.46 1.81 -18.17
N ASP A 82 9.86 2.32 -19.23
CA ASP A 82 10.26 1.99 -20.61
C ASP A 82 11.70 2.44 -20.93
N LYS A 83 12.17 3.55 -20.37
CA LYS A 83 13.56 4.00 -20.53
C LYS A 83 14.58 3.05 -19.90
N MET A 84 14.15 2.22 -18.98
CA MET A 84 14.99 1.18 -18.37
C MET A 84 15.09 -0.07 -19.26
N GLY A 85 14.33 -0.15 -20.33
CA GLY A 85 14.32 -1.30 -21.26
C GLY A 85 13.67 -2.55 -20.68
N LEU A 86 12.87 -2.42 -19.65
CA LEU A 86 12.18 -3.55 -19.01
C LEU A 86 11.01 -4.00 -19.89
N LEU A 87 10.87 -5.30 -20.05
CA LEU A 87 9.71 -5.90 -20.68
C LEU A 87 8.57 -5.94 -19.66
N TYR A 88 7.36 -5.66 -20.12
CA TYR A 88 6.17 -5.70 -19.27
C TYR A 88 5.02 -6.46 -19.93
N GLU A 89 4.12 -6.95 -19.09
CA GLU A 89 2.81 -7.47 -19.46
C GLU A 89 1.74 -6.54 -18.89
N LYS A 90 0.81 -6.11 -19.73
CA LYS A 90 -0.37 -5.36 -19.30
C LYS A 90 -1.53 -6.29 -19.08
N VAL A 91 -2.09 -6.26 -17.87
CA VAL A 91 -3.34 -6.96 -17.52
C VAL A 91 -4.41 -5.92 -17.26
N GLU A 92 -5.48 -5.95 -18.04
CA GLU A 92 -6.61 -5.03 -17.94
C GLU A 92 -7.78 -5.68 -17.20
N ASP A 93 -8.30 -5.00 -16.19
CA ASP A 93 -9.60 -5.30 -15.60
C ASP A 93 -10.61 -4.31 -16.17
N SER A 94 -11.32 -4.72 -17.22
CA SER A 94 -12.24 -3.90 -18.00
C SER A 94 -13.42 -3.36 -17.17
N ASP A 95 -13.86 -4.11 -16.16
CA ASP A 95 -15.04 -3.76 -15.38
C ASP A 95 -14.80 -2.61 -14.40
N ASN A 96 -13.54 -2.43 -13.97
CA ASN A 96 -13.17 -1.45 -12.95
C ASN A 96 -12.21 -0.36 -13.44
N LYS A 97 -11.90 -0.30 -14.73
CA LYS A 97 -10.90 0.62 -15.30
C LYS A 97 -9.54 0.52 -14.58
N LYS A 98 -9.20 -0.67 -14.15
CA LYS A 98 -7.94 -0.98 -13.49
C LYS A 98 -6.98 -1.58 -14.50
N TYR A 99 -5.72 -1.18 -14.42
CA TYR A 99 -4.64 -1.69 -15.25
C TYR A 99 -3.49 -2.11 -14.36
N ASN A 100 -2.89 -3.24 -14.68
CA ASN A 100 -1.71 -3.73 -14.00
C ASN A 100 -0.59 -3.89 -15.02
N TYR A 101 0.59 -3.40 -14.68
CA TYR A 101 1.78 -3.60 -15.47
C TYR A 101 2.79 -4.40 -14.66
N TYR A 102 3.20 -5.54 -15.20
CA TYR A 102 4.23 -6.37 -14.63
C TYR A 102 5.54 -6.13 -15.37
N TYR A 103 6.55 -5.67 -14.66
CA TYR A 103 7.89 -5.52 -15.18
C TYR A 103 8.76 -6.60 -14.57
N ASN A 104 9.32 -7.48 -15.41
CA ASN A 104 10.31 -8.45 -14.97
C ASN A 104 11.65 -7.74 -14.81
N VAL A 105 12.24 -7.78 -13.61
CA VAL A 105 13.47 -7.06 -13.27
C VAL A 105 14.67 -7.98 -13.00
N GLY A 106 14.55 -9.26 -13.27
CA GLY A 106 15.60 -10.24 -13.02
C GLY A 106 15.45 -11.52 -13.84
N ASP A 107 16.37 -12.43 -13.68
CA ASP A 107 16.43 -13.70 -14.42
C ASP A 107 15.47 -14.79 -13.87
N GLY A 108 14.61 -14.45 -12.92
CA GLY A 108 13.68 -15.37 -12.27
C GLY A 108 12.23 -14.88 -12.29
N GLU A 109 11.28 -15.81 -12.32
CA GLU A 109 9.84 -15.53 -12.31
C GLU A 109 9.37 -14.78 -11.05
N ALA A 110 10.18 -14.79 -9.98
CA ALA A 110 9.84 -14.16 -8.70
C ALA A 110 10.29 -12.70 -8.59
N GLN A 111 10.98 -12.16 -9.59
CA GLN A 111 11.54 -10.81 -9.56
C GLN A 111 10.75 -9.88 -10.47
N PHE A 112 9.89 -9.06 -9.90
CA PHE A 112 9.06 -8.15 -10.67
C PHE A 112 8.73 -6.86 -9.91
N ILE A 113 8.38 -5.85 -10.68
CA ILE A 113 7.68 -4.66 -10.22
C ILE A 113 6.31 -4.69 -10.84
N GLN A 114 5.29 -4.49 -10.03
CA GLN A 114 3.91 -4.42 -10.49
C GLN A 114 3.33 -3.05 -10.12
N VAL A 115 2.81 -2.36 -11.12
CA VAL A 115 2.21 -1.04 -10.96
C VAL A 115 0.72 -1.13 -11.30
N TYR A 116 -0.10 -0.67 -10.39
CA TYR A 116 -1.55 -0.65 -10.54
C TYR A 116 -2.06 0.75 -10.78
N PHE A 117 -2.89 0.89 -11.78
CA PHE A 117 -3.54 2.15 -12.11
C PHE A 117 -5.05 2.02 -11.95
N LEU A 118 -5.66 3.03 -11.37
CA LEU A 118 -7.08 3.25 -11.35
C LEU A 118 -7.35 4.60 -11.98
N GLU A 119 -8.20 4.64 -13.03
CA GLU A 119 -8.49 5.87 -13.76
C GLU A 119 -7.24 6.65 -14.23
N LYS A 120 -6.18 5.91 -14.60
CA LYS A 120 -4.87 6.39 -15.07
C LYS A 120 -3.97 7.03 -14.01
N GLU A 121 -4.28 6.89 -12.73
CA GLU A 121 -3.40 7.27 -11.65
C GLU A 121 -2.87 6.04 -10.92
N CYS A 122 -1.61 6.08 -10.53
CA CYS A 122 -0.98 5.02 -9.78
C CYS A 122 -1.57 4.95 -8.37
N VAL A 123 -2.12 3.80 -8.03
CA VAL A 123 -2.75 3.57 -6.73
C VAL A 123 -2.04 2.50 -5.89
N ARG A 124 -1.15 1.72 -6.52
CA ARG A 124 -0.36 0.71 -5.83
C ARG A 124 0.87 0.35 -6.64
N ILE A 125 1.96 0.10 -5.93
CA ILE A 125 3.20 -0.43 -6.46
C ILE A 125 3.60 -1.63 -5.60
N ARG A 126 3.86 -2.77 -6.23
CA ARG A 126 4.42 -3.95 -5.59
C ARG A 126 5.82 -4.21 -6.11
N ILE A 127 6.72 -4.48 -5.20
CA ILE A 127 8.08 -4.91 -5.48
C ILE A 127 8.22 -6.33 -4.94
N SER A 128 8.62 -7.26 -5.79
CA SER A 128 9.07 -8.59 -5.41
C SER A 128 10.38 -8.84 -6.13
N SER A 129 11.49 -8.72 -5.42
CA SER A 129 12.83 -8.88 -5.99
C SER A 129 13.83 -9.13 -4.87
N ASN A 130 14.81 -9.97 -5.10
CA ASN A 130 15.95 -10.19 -4.20
C ASN A 130 17.06 -9.15 -4.42
N GLU A 131 16.85 -8.17 -5.30
CA GLU A 131 17.87 -7.19 -5.66
C GLU A 131 17.51 -5.80 -5.11
N THR A 132 18.52 -4.99 -4.86
CA THR A 132 18.41 -3.59 -4.43
C THR A 132 17.91 -2.66 -5.53
N PHE A 133 17.33 -3.22 -6.59
CA PHE A 133 16.90 -2.49 -7.77
C PHE A 133 15.71 -1.56 -7.50
N ALA A 134 14.78 -1.99 -6.65
CA ALA A 134 13.64 -1.17 -6.27
C ALA A 134 13.47 -1.20 -4.75
N HIS A 135 13.25 -0.03 -4.16
CA HIS A 135 13.10 0.11 -2.72
C HIS A 135 12.18 1.27 -2.34
N THR A 136 11.61 1.22 -1.16
CA THR A 136 10.83 2.33 -0.60
C THR A 136 11.72 3.56 -0.41
N SER A 137 11.12 4.72 -0.20
CA SER A 137 11.86 5.96 0.16
C SER A 137 12.74 5.79 1.40
N ARG A 138 12.44 4.83 2.27
CA ARG A 138 13.20 4.49 3.48
C ARG A 138 14.24 3.38 3.24
N GLY A 139 14.47 2.99 1.99
CA GLY A 139 15.51 2.03 1.61
C GLY A 139 15.16 0.57 1.87
N ILE A 140 13.89 0.22 2.13
CA ILE A 140 13.46 -1.16 2.32
C ILE A 140 13.01 -1.79 1.00
N TYR A 141 13.51 -3.01 0.74
CA TYR A 141 13.27 -3.81 -0.47
C TYR A 141 13.11 -5.31 -0.12
N SER A 142 12.74 -6.12 -1.09
CA SER A 142 12.68 -7.59 -0.93
C SER A 142 14.09 -8.16 -0.71
N GLY A 143 14.25 -8.96 0.33
CA GLY A 143 15.55 -9.46 0.82
C GLY A 143 16.04 -8.75 2.09
N ASN A 144 15.48 -7.59 2.47
CA ASN A 144 15.73 -7.04 3.79
C ASN A 144 15.11 -7.92 4.87
N THR A 145 15.73 -7.90 6.06
CA THR A 145 15.23 -8.64 7.22
C THR A 145 14.13 -7.87 7.96
N TYR A 146 13.34 -8.59 8.76
CA TYR A 146 12.40 -8.00 9.70
C TYR A 146 13.06 -6.92 10.58
N SER A 147 14.28 -7.16 11.08
CA SER A 147 14.97 -6.18 11.93
C SER A 147 15.30 -4.89 11.19
N GLN A 148 15.72 -4.97 9.93
CA GLN A 148 15.98 -3.78 9.11
C GLN A 148 14.70 -2.99 8.85
N MET A 149 13.58 -3.69 8.60
CA MET A 149 12.27 -3.05 8.46
C MET A 149 11.88 -2.29 9.73
N VAL A 150 11.97 -2.94 10.90
CA VAL A 150 11.61 -2.31 12.19
C VAL A 150 12.56 -1.14 12.52
N GLU A 151 13.83 -1.21 12.16
CA GLU A 151 14.77 -0.09 12.33
C GLU A 151 14.29 1.16 11.58
N GLN A 152 13.77 1.01 10.35
CA GLN A 152 13.34 2.12 9.51
C GLN A 152 11.91 2.60 9.80
N TYR A 153 11.01 1.69 10.13
CA TYR A 153 9.58 1.97 10.27
C TYR A 153 9.08 1.98 11.72
N GLY A 154 9.86 1.44 12.65
CA GLY A 154 9.44 1.25 14.04
C GLY A 154 8.67 -0.05 14.24
N ASP A 155 8.12 -0.21 15.45
CA ASP A 155 7.38 -1.39 15.90
C ASP A 155 5.86 -1.19 15.96
N SER A 156 5.38 -0.01 15.53
CA SER A 156 3.95 0.30 15.43
C SER A 156 3.40 -0.11 14.07
N TYR A 157 2.96 -1.34 13.95
CA TYR A 157 2.37 -1.94 12.75
C TYR A 157 1.16 -2.80 13.08
N GLU A 158 0.30 -3.01 12.09
CA GLU A 158 -0.68 -4.08 12.10
C GLU A 158 -0.02 -5.37 11.60
N LYS A 159 -0.27 -6.49 12.30
CA LYS A 159 0.27 -7.79 11.93
C LYS A 159 -0.86 -8.72 11.50
N HIS A 160 -0.76 -9.24 10.29
CA HIS A 160 -1.69 -10.22 9.73
C HIS A 160 -0.93 -11.49 9.40
N THR A 161 -1.37 -12.62 9.91
CA THR A 161 -0.73 -13.91 9.66
C THR A 161 -1.70 -14.83 8.94
N TYR A 162 -1.24 -15.42 7.85
CA TYR A 162 -1.98 -16.36 7.02
C TYR A 162 -1.34 -17.74 7.09
N ILE A 163 -2.16 -18.78 7.13
CA ILE A 163 -1.73 -20.17 7.04
C ILE A 163 -2.33 -20.80 5.78
N GLY A 164 -1.46 -21.13 4.84
CA GLY A 164 -1.77 -21.89 3.64
C GLY A 164 -0.80 -23.06 3.49
N LYS A 165 -0.13 -23.16 2.36
CA LYS A 165 0.98 -24.13 2.18
C LYS A 165 2.16 -23.82 3.08
N GLU A 166 2.38 -22.54 3.33
CA GLU A 166 3.38 -22.00 4.23
C GLU A 166 2.74 -20.90 5.07
N ARG A 167 3.34 -20.61 6.23
CA ARG A 167 2.97 -19.45 7.04
C ARG A 167 3.46 -18.19 6.33
N TYR A 168 2.62 -17.16 6.26
CA TYR A 168 2.95 -15.88 5.67
C TYR A 168 2.49 -14.75 6.58
N THR A 169 3.39 -13.85 6.93
CA THR A 169 3.08 -12.74 7.82
C THR A 169 3.23 -11.42 7.08
N ILE A 170 2.23 -10.57 7.17
CA ILE A 170 2.20 -9.22 6.62
C ILE A 170 2.30 -8.23 7.76
N TYR A 171 3.24 -7.31 7.64
CA TYR A 171 3.42 -6.16 8.53
C TYR A 171 2.97 -4.90 7.79
N ARG A 172 1.88 -4.29 8.25
CA ARG A 172 1.29 -3.10 7.64
C ARG A 172 1.58 -1.88 8.47
N TYR A 173 2.10 -0.86 7.83
CA TYR A 173 2.36 0.46 8.39
C TYR A 173 1.46 1.50 7.74
N ALA A 174 0.74 2.28 8.56
CA ALA A 174 0.04 3.48 8.11
C ALA A 174 1.03 4.66 8.04
N LEU A 175 1.06 5.36 6.92
CA LEU A 175 2.01 6.43 6.61
C LEU A 175 1.26 7.63 6.01
N GLY A 176 0.39 8.24 6.80
CA GLY A 176 -0.47 9.31 6.33
C GLY A 176 -1.52 8.79 5.34
N GLU A 177 -1.37 9.13 4.06
CA GLU A 177 -2.34 8.77 3.01
C GLU A 177 -2.06 7.42 2.33
N CYS A 178 -0.98 6.78 2.68
CA CYS A 178 -0.60 5.49 2.10
C CYS A 178 -0.30 4.43 3.16
N PHE A 179 -0.22 3.19 2.70
CA PHE A 179 0.20 2.05 3.48
C PHE A 179 1.41 1.39 2.84
N HIS A 180 2.34 0.96 3.69
CA HIS A 180 3.40 0.04 3.29
C HIS A 180 3.14 -1.32 3.94
N GLU A 181 3.14 -2.36 3.15
CA GLU A 181 3.05 -3.73 3.62
C GLU A 181 4.31 -4.50 3.25
N PHE A 182 4.79 -5.26 4.22
CA PHE A 182 5.96 -6.10 4.08
C PHE A 182 5.57 -7.55 4.35
N GLY A 183 5.63 -8.38 3.31
CA GLY A 183 5.29 -9.78 3.38
C GLY A 183 6.52 -10.62 3.69
N ILE A 184 6.47 -11.40 4.77
CA ILE A 184 7.54 -12.29 5.21
C ILE A 184 7.01 -13.74 5.25
N PRO A 185 7.54 -14.64 4.41
CA PRO A 185 7.21 -16.06 4.49
C PRO A 185 7.86 -16.69 5.73
N GLY A 186 7.17 -17.62 6.36
CA GLY A 186 7.65 -18.29 7.56
C GLY A 186 7.47 -17.47 8.84
N GLU A 187 8.46 -17.55 9.73
CA GLU A 187 8.47 -16.82 10.99
C GLU A 187 9.14 -15.44 10.86
N THR A 188 8.98 -14.60 11.88
CA THR A 188 9.46 -13.20 11.94
C THR A 188 10.96 -12.98 11.75
N THR A 189 11.75 -14.03 11.61
CA THR A 189 13.20 -13.97 11.36
C THR A 189 13.56 -14.04 9.87
N GLY A 190 12.54 -14.20 9.01
CA GLY A 190 12.73 -14.31 7.57
C GLY A 190 13.04 -13.00 6.87
N GLU A 191 13.34 -13.12 5.60
CA GLU A 191 13.53 -11.98 4.71
C GLU A 191 12.18 -11.54 4.13
N ILE A 192 12.05 -10.25 3.86
CA ILE A 192 10.92 -9.68 3.16
C ILE A 192 10.88 -10.25 1.74
N TYR A 193 9.78 -10.86 1.37
CA TYR A 193 9.57 -11.40 0.04
C TYR A 193 8.99 -10.37 -0.91
N ASN A 194 8.00 -9.59 -0.45
CA ASN A 194 7.42 -8.51 -1.22
C ASN A 194 7.17 -7.26 -0.37
N VAL A 195 7.20 -6.13 -1.05
CA VAL A 195 6.83 -4.82 -0.52
C VAL A 195 5.66 -4.29 -1.35
N ASP A 196 4.58 -3.93 -0.70
CA ASP A 196 3.44 -3.23 -1.30
C ASP A 196 3.33 -1.82 -0.74
N VAL A 197 3.21 -0.85 -1.63
CA VAL A 197 2.92 0.55 -1.30
C VAL A 197 1.64 0.93 -2.01
N TYR A 198 0.62 1.37 -1.27
CA TYR A 198 -0.69 1.61 -1.86
C TYR A 198 -1.48 2.67 -1.12
N VAL A 199 -2.43 3.27 -1.83
CA VAL A 199 -3.42 4.16 -1.23
C VAL A 199 -4.52 3.33 -0.57
N SER A 200 -5.17 3.88 0.44
CA SER A 200 -6.28 3.21 1.12
C SER A 200 -7.38 2.80 0.15
N GLY A 201 -8.04 1.71 0.47
CA GLY A 201 -9.06 1.10 -0.40
C GLY A 201 -8.49 0.34 -1.60
N GLN A 202 -7.15 0.33 -1.78
CA GLN A 202 -6.45 -0.44 -2.82
C GLN A 202 -5.56 -1.53 -2.21
N MET A 203 -5.95 -2.01 -1.04
CA MET A 203 -5.25 -3.10 -0.34
C MET A 203 -5.10 -4.33 -1.25
N PRO A 204 -3.93 -4.95 -1.27
CA PRO A 204 -3.72 -6.19 -1.98
C PRO A 204 -4.67 -7.29 -1.49
N ILE A 205 -5.18 -8.08 -2.43
CA ILE A 205 -5.87 -9.33 -2.09
C ILE A 205 -4.80 -10.42 -2.13
N TYR A 206 -4.61 -11.09 -1.01
CA TYR A 206 -3.66 -12.18 -0.90
C TYR A 206 -4.40 -13.52 -0.85
N ASP A 207 -3.99 -14.46 -1.69
CA ASP A 207 -4.44 -15.85 -1.65
C ASP A 207 -3.42 -16.71 -0.90
N TYR A 208 -3.14 -16.34 0.36
CA TYR A 208 -2.17 -17.04 1.20
C TYR A 208 -2.79 -18.09 2.13
N GLY A 209 -4.10 -18.27 2.09
CA GLY A 209 -4.84 -19.17 2.97
C GLY A 209 -5.69 -18.44 4.01
N GLU A 210 -5.96 -19.09 5.14
CA GLU A 210 -6.81 -18.54 6.19
C GLU A 210 -6.00 -17.59 7.09
N GLU A 211 -6.55 -16.40 7.36
CA GLU A 211 -5.99 -15.47 8.33
C GLU A 211 -6.21 -16.00 9.74
N ILE A 212 -5.14 -16.01 10.55
CA ILE A 212 -5.23 -16.32 11.97
C ILE A 212 -5.20 -15.03 12.77
N VAL A 213 -6.15 -14.90 13.67
CA VAL A 213 -6.12 -13.89 14.73
C VAL A 213 -5.30 -14.48 15.87
N GLU A 214 -4.08 -13.96 16.08
CA GLU A 214 -3.26 -14.30 17.25
C GLU A 214 -3.78 -13.44 18.43
N ASP A 215 -4.30 -14.10 19.49
CA ASP A 215 -4.74 -13.45 20.73
C ASP A 215 -3.57 -12.83 21.52
#